data_aa217787bedc81be214cc817d5eee0ee
#
_entry.id   aa217787bedc81be214cc817d5eee0ee
#
_cell.length_a   1.000
_cell.length_b   1.000
_cell.length_c   1.000
_cell.angle_alpha   90.00
_cell.angle_beta   90.00
_cell.angle_gamma   90.00
#
_symmetry.space_group_name_H-M   'P 1'
#
loop_
_entity.id
_entity.type
_entity.pdbx_description
1 polymer ?
#
loop_
_entity_poly.entity_id
_entity_poly.type
_entity_poly.pdbx_seq_one_letter_code
_entity_poly.pdbx_strand_id
1 'polypeptide(L)'
;MINCLVVDDEPIARKGMLEHVRQIDFLHCVAECRSAMEATQWMQAKPIDLLFLDIQMPKLTGIDFIKNLQKPPLVIFTTAYPEYAVEGYELDILDYLLKPVSFSRFYKASVKAYDYFSLKNTYDGKNQEDFFFIKCNQKIEKIKISDVLYIEGMSNYIIVHTAQKKYITYLTFKGVEEQLPQHLFIRIHKSFLISVNAIKTIDGSEVVLENCSLPISKTHREEVFSKISNKMLKR
;
A
#
# COMPACT_ATOMS: atom_id res chain seq x y z
N MET A 1 8.58 -7.96 12.10
CA MET A 1 8.34 -7.11 13.28
C MET A 1 7.92 -5.74 12.78
N ILE A 2 6.89 -5.14 13.35
CA ILE A 2 6.34 -3.83 12.95
C ILE A 2 6.89 -2.76 13.89
N ASN A 3 7.61 -1.79 13.37
CA ASN A 3 8.09 -0.64 14.12
C ASN A 3 6.94 0.34 14.33
N CYS A 4 6.51 0.56 15.57
CA CYS A 4 5.41 1.46 15.86
C CYS A 4 5.82 2.64 16.76
N LEU A 5 5.05 3.73 16.66
CA LEU A 5 5.04 4.82 17.64
C LEU A 5 3.70 4.81 18.37
N VAL A 6 3.76 5.17 19.65
CA VAL A 6 2.58 5.52 20.45
C VAL A 6 2.60 7.03 20.67
N VAL A 7 1.60 7.71 20.13
CA VAL A 7 1.53 9.18 20.10
C VAL A 7 0.25 9.62 20.83
N ASP A 8 0.41 10.23 22.01
CA ASP A 8 -0.70 10.64 22.86
C ASP A 8 -0.15 11.68 23.86
N ASP A 9 -0.80 12.80 24.04
CA ASP A 9 -0.35 13.83 24.99
C ASP A 9 -0.62 13.45 26.46
N GLU A 10 -1.61 12.57 26.71
CA GLU A 10 -1.94 12.07 28.03
C GLU A 10 -0.98 10.97 28.52
N PRO A 11 -0.19 11.19 29.60
CA PRO A 11 0.79 10.19 30.05
C PRO A 11 0.17 8.85 30.45
N ILE A 12 -1.04 8.84 31.00
CA ILE A 12 -1.72 7.62 31.48
C ILE A 12 -2.18 6.78 30.27
N ALA A 13 -2.80 7.42 29.28
CA ALA A 13 -3.24 6.74 28.05
C ALA A 13 -2.03 6.17 27.29
N ARG A 14 -0.96 6.94 27.15
CA ARG A 14 0.29 6.51 26.52
C ARG A 14 0.90 5.28 27.20
N LYS A 15 0.96 5.29 28.56
CA LYS A 15 1.45 4.15 29.34
C LYS A 15 0.60 2.89 29.13
N GLY A 16 -0.74 3.02 29.16
CA GLY A 16 -1.65 1.91 28.92
C GLY A 16 -1.47 1.30 27.53
N MET A 17 -1.30 2.12 26.50
CA MET A 17 -1.01 1.66 25.14
C MET A 17 0.33 0.93 25.05
N LEU A 18 1.38 1.43 25.74
CA LEU A 18 2.68 0.75 25.79
C LEU A 18 2.61 -0.61 26.45
N GLU A 19 1.82 -0.75 27.53
CA GLU A 19 1.59 -2.04 28.19
C GLU A 19 0.93 -3.03 27.25
N HIS A 20 0.01 -2.61 26.38
CA HIS A 20 -0.58 -3.46 25.34
C HIS A 20 0.43 -3.83 24.26
N VAL A 21 1.22 -2.87 23.76
CA VAL A 21 2.26 -3.13 22.74
C VAL A 21 3.25 -4.19 23.20
N ARG A 22 3.70 -4.12 24.47
CA ARG A 22 4.66 -5.08 25.06
C ARG A 22 4.15 -6.52 25.14
N GLN A 23 2.84 -6.72 25.08
CA GLN A 23 2.22 -8.06 25.11
C GLN A 23 2.11 -8.70 23.73
N ILE A 24 2.54 -8.02 22.67
CA ILE A 24 2.41 -8.50 21.28
C ILE A 24 3.80 -8.63 20.64
N ASP A 25 4.21 -9.86 20.37
CA ASP A 25 5.57 -10.20 19.91
C ASP A 25 5.93 -9.59 18.54
N PHE A 26 4.95 -9.34 17.67
CA PHE A 26 5.21 -8.77 16.35
C PHE A 26 5.25 -7.23 16.32
N LEU A 27 4.99 -6.55 17.45
CA LEU A 27 5.10 -5.10 17.59
C LEU A 27 6.41 -4.71 18.29
N HIS A 28 7.06 -3.67 17.77
CA HIS A 28 8.21 -3.04 18.40
C HIS A 28 7.95 -1.53 18.56
N CYS A 29 7.75 -1.07 19.79
CA CYS A 29 7.62 0.37 20.06
C CYS A 29 9.00 1.03 19.94
N VAL A 30 9.19 1.82 18.91
CA VAL A 30 10.42 2.59 18.66
C VAL A 30 10.53 3.77 19.62
N ALA A 31 9.41 4.44 19.87
CA ALA A 31 9.31 5.53 20.83
C ALA A 31 7.86 5.80 21.24
N GLU A 32 7.72 6.42 22.41
CA GLU A 32 6.50 7.09 22.85
C GLU A 32 6.65 8.60 22.62
N CYS A 33 5.61 9.23 22.07
CA CYS A 33 5.61 10.63 21.71
C CYS A 33 4.42 11.33 22.40
N ARG A 34 4.65 12.52 22.89
CA ARG A 34 3.60 13.35 23.52
C ARG A 34 2.99 14.38 22.57
N SER A 35 3.39 14.37 21.32
CA SER A 35 2.91 15.31 20.29
C SER A 35 3.24 14.83 18.88
N ALA A 36 2.51 15.36 17.89
CA ALA A 36 2.79 15.16 16.46
C ALA A 36 4.21 15.61 16.08
N MET A 37 4.76 16.64 16.72
CA MET A 37 6.11 17.15 16.46
C MET A 37 7.18 16.11 16.85
N GLU A 38 7.05 15.46 18.01
CA GLU A 38 7.95 14.38 18.42
C GLU A 38 7.84 13.18 17.51
N ALA A 39 6.62 12.82 17.10
CA ALA A 39 6.39 11.74 16.13
C ALA A 39 7.08 12.02 14.79
N THR A 40 7.02 13.26 14.29
CA THR A 40 7.72 13.68 13.07
C THR A 40 9.24 13.47 13.16
N GLN A 41 9.85 13.82 14.30
CA GLN A 41 11.29 13.65 14.49
C GLN A 41 11.70 12.17 14.43
N TRP A 42 10.91 11.30 15.07
CA TRP A 42 11.17 9.86 15.02
C TRP A 42 10.97 9.27 13.63
N MET A 43 9.94 9.70 12.90
CA MET A 43 9.68 9.25 11.52
C MET A 43 10.78 9.69 10.54
N GLN A 44 11.46 10.81 10.81
CA GLN A 44 12.63 11.24 10.02
C GLN A 44 13.89 10.44 10.37
N ALA A 45 14.02 9.99 11.63
CA ALA A 45 15.21 9.30 12.11
C ALA A 45 15.19 7.79 11.88
N LYS A 46 14.01 7.17 11.83
CA LYS A 46 13.85 5.72 11.71
C LYS A 46 12.63 5.35 10.85
N PRO A 47 12.65 4.20 10.16
CA PRO A 47 11.47 3.68 9.47
C PRO A 47 10.40 3.31 10.51
N ILE A 48 9.23 3.91 10.38
CA ILE A 48 8.04 3.66 11.20
C ILE A 48 6.97 3.08 10.31
N ASP A 49 6.42 1.94 10.72
CA ASP A 49 5.44 1.18 9.94
C ASP A 49 4.01 1.44 10.41
N LEU A 50 3.82 1.78 11.71
CA LEU A 50 2.52 1.92 12.35
C LEU A 50 2.52 3.08 13.36
N LEU A 51 1.46 3.87 13.36
CA LEU A 51 1.17 4.87 14.39
C LEU A 51 -0.07 4.43 15.18
N PHE A 52 0.05 4.33 16.49
CA PHE A 52 -1.07 4.46 17.42
C PHE A 52 -1.15 5.92 17.79
N LEU A 53 -2.15 6.63 17.29
CA LEU A 53 -2.18 8.08 17.27
C LEU A 53 -3.45 8.61 17.94
N ASP A 54 -3.29 9.41 18.98
CA ASP A 54 -4.43 10.14 19.54
C ASP A 54 -4.91 11.22 18.56
N ILE A 55 -6.23 11.37 18.48
CA ILE A 55 -6.85 12.39 17.65
C ILE A 55 -6.73 13.76 18.28
N GLN A 56 -7.01 13.86 19.58
CA GLN A 56 -7.03 15.15 20.26
C GLN A 56 -5.72 15.44 20.96
N MET A 57 -4.85 16.14 20.30
CA MET A 57 -3.58 16.62 20.86
C MET A 57 -3.48 18.15 20.77
N PRO A 58 -2.80 18.81 21.71
CA PRO A 58 -2.57 20.26 21.68
C PRO A 58 -1.80 20.68 20.42
N LYS A 59 -2.16 21.84 19.86
CA LYS A 59 -1.56 22.51 18.70
C LYS A 59 -1.85 21.85 17.34
N LEU A 60 -1.77 20.54 17.22
CA LEU A 60 -2.01 19.81 15.97
C LEU A 60 -2.74 18.50 16.27
N THR A 61 -3.95 18.37 15.75
CA THR A 61 -4.75 17.15 15.91
C THR A 61 -4.11 15.99 15.17
N GLY A 62 -4.38 14.74 15.62
CA GLY A 62 -3.91 13.56 14.92
C GLY A 62 -4.42 13.49 13.47
N ILE A 63 -5.64 13.95 13.22
CA ILE A 63 -6.24 14.03 11.90
C ILE A 63 -5.46 15.01 11.01
N ASP A 64 -5.23 16.22 11.47
CA ASP A 64 -4.48 17.22 10.70
C ASP A 64 -3.03 16.80 10.50
N PHE A 65 -2.45 16.12 11.49
CA PHE A 65 -1.11 15.55 11.36
C PHE A 65 -1.01 14.59 10.18
N ILE A 66 -1.94 13.64 10.07
CA ILE A 66 -1.94 12.66 8.98
C ILE A 66 -2.21 13.32 7.63
N LYS A 67 -3.13 14.30 7.55
CA LYS A 67 -3.40 15.06 6.31
C LYS A 67 -2.17 15.79 5.77
N ASN A 68 -1.25 16.19 6.64
CA ASN A 68 -0.02 16.90 6.25
C ASN A 68 1.15 15.97 5.86
N LEU A 69 1.01 14.65 6.04
CA LEU A 69 2.05 13.68 5.65
C LEU A 69 1.87 13.26 4.18
N GLN A 70 2.93 13.36 3.39
CA GLN A 70 2.91 12.90 1.98
C GLN A 70 2.77 11.38 1.86
N LYS A 71 3.36 10.63 2.77
CA LYS A 71 3.33 9.16 2.82
C LYS A 71 3.19 8.72 4.28
N PRO A 72 1.97 8.71 4.82
CA PRO A 72 1.76 8.27 6.20
C PRO A 72 2.05 6.76 6.32
N PRO A 73 2.60 6.31 7.46
CA PRO A 73 2.60 4.90 7.81
C PRO A 73 1.16 4.39 8.03
N LEU A 74 1.00 3.11 8.39
CA LEU A 74 -0.30 2.62 8.84
C LEU A 74 -0.73 3.40 10.09
N VAL A 75 -2.02 3.73 10.20
CA VAL A 75 -2.55 4.52 11.30
C VAL A 75 -3.69 3.77 11.98
N ILE A 76 -3.61 3.66 13.28
CA ILE A 76 -4.71 3.28 14.17
C ILE A 76 -4.94 4.47 15.09
N PHE A 77 -6.10 5.11 14.95
CA PHE A 77 -6.46 6.20 15.83
C PHE A 77 -6.89 5.72 17.22
N THR A 78 -6.54 6.49 18.24
CA THR A 78 -7.07 6.36 19.60
C THR A 78 -7.80 7.64 19.98
N THR A 79 -8.92 7.56 20.70
CA THR A 79 -9.66 8.75 21.13
C THR A 79 -10.68 8.44 22.21
N ALA A 80 -11.07 9.45 22.98
CA ALA A 80 -12.19 9.38 23.91
C ALA A 80 -13.56 9.62 23.24
N TYR A 81 -13.59 10.06 21.98
CA TYR A 81 -14.79 10.58 21.31
C TYR A 81 -15.21 9.71 20.13
N PRO A 82 -16.39 9.06 20.20
CA PRO A 82 -16.89 8.18 19.14
C PRO A 82 -17.19 8.87 17.80
N GLU A 83 -17.50 10.17 17.82
CA GLU A 83 -17.88 10.96 16.65
C GLU A 83 -16.77 11.05 15.59
N TYR A 84 -15.51 10.98 15.99
CA TYR A 84 -14.38 11.01 15.05
C TYR A 84 -14.22 9.73 14.22
N ALA A 85 -14.98 8.67 14.53
CA ALA A 85 -14.97 7.45 13.72
C ALA A 85 -15.45 7.70 12.26
N VAL A 86 -16.33 8.70 12.07
CA VAL A 86 -16.85 9.05 10.74
C VAL A 86 -15.82 9.82 9.91
N GLU A 87 -15.08 10.76 10.53
CA GLU A 87 -14.02 11.52 9.84
C GLU A 87 -12.80 10.65 9.47
N GLY A 88 -12.54 9.61 10.26
CA GLY A 88 -11.48 8.64 9.96
C GLY A 88 -11.72 7.82 8.69
N TYR A 89 -12.97 7.70 8.25
CA TYR A 89 -13.33 6.96 7.04
C TYR A 89 -12.79 7.63 5.75
N GLU A 90 -12.61 8.95 5.76
CA GLU A 90 -12.07 9.70 4.62
C GLU A 90 -10.53 9.66 4.52
N LEU A 91 -9.84 9.17 5.56
CA LEU A 91 -8.38 9.26 5.69
C LEU A 91 -7.63 7.95 5.45
N ASP A 92 -8.31 6.90 4.97
CA ASP A 92 -7.68 5.58 4.71
C ASP A 92 -6.95 5.00 5.96
N ILE A 93 -7.47 5.28 7.16
CA ILE A 93 -6.91 4.71 8.39
C ILE A 93 -7.23 3.23 8.54
N LEU A 94 -6.35 2.50 9.18
CA LEU A 94 -6.51 1.07 9.33
C LEU A 94 -7.59 0.69 10.32
N ASP A 95 -7.66 1.37 11.47
CA ASP A 95 -8.61 1.09 12.54
C ASP A 95 -8.74 2.27 13.52
N TYR A 96 -9.70 2.11 14.46
CA TYR A 96 -10.08 3.12 15.43
C TYR A 96 -10.30 2.47 16.81
N LEU A 97 -9.68 3.01 17.85
CA LEU A 97 -9.75 2.52 19.22
C LEU A 97 -10.36 3.57 20.14
N LEU A 98 -11.48 3.23 20.78
CA LEU A 98 -12.11 4.11 21.76
C LEU A 98 -11.46 3.91 23.14
N LYS A 99 -11.05 5.00 23.78
CA LYS A 99 -10.52 5.00 25.15
C LYS A 99 -11.67 4.82 26.17
N PRO A 100 -11.51 4.01 27.24
CA PRO A 100 -10.31 3.24 27.57
C PRO A 100 -10.13 2.03 26.65
N VAL A 101 -8.94 1.85 26.08
CA VAL A 101 -8.66 0.79 25.13
C VAL A 101 -8.50 -0.54 25.85
N SER A 102 -9.40 -1.49 25.58
CA SER A 102 -9.24 -2.86 26.07
C SER A 102 -8.19 -3.62 25.29
N PHE A 103 -7.47 -4.55 25.93
CA PHE A 103 -6.47 -5.37 25.26
C PHE A 103 -7.06 -6.17 24.08
N SER A 104 -8.26 -6.72 24.23
CA SER A 104 -8.93 -7.47 23.17
C SER A 104 -9.16 -6.62 21.92
N ARG A 105 -9.54 -5.33 22.08
CA ARG A 105 -9.77 -4.44 20.95
C ARG A 105 -8.45 -3.98 20.32
N PHE A 106 -7.45 -3.70 21.17
CA PHE A 106 -6.08 -3.40 20.74
C PHE A 106 -5.48 -4.55 19.94
N TYR A 107 -5.60 -5.79 20.45
CA TYR A 107 -5.10 -6.99 19.77
C TYR A 107 -5.70 -7.16 18.38
N LYS A 108 -7.03 -7.01 18.24
CA LYS A 108 -7.72 -7.12 16.94
C LYS A 108 -7.20 -6.08 15.93
N ALA A 109 -7.01 -4.84 16.36
CA ALA A 109 -6.48 -3.78 15.50
C ALA A 109 -5.01 -4.05 15.11
N SER A 110 -4.22 -4.58 16.05
CA SER A 110 -2.82 -4.94 15.81
C SER A 110 -2.68 -6.12 14.84
N VAL A 111 -3.54 -7.14 14.94
CA VAL A 111 -3.58 -8.25 13.97
C VAL A 111 -3.92 -7.73 12.58
N LYS A 112 -4.91 -6.84 12.46
CA LYS A 112 -5.25 -6.20 11.18
C LYS A 112 -4.06 -5.42 10.60
N ALA A 113 -3.29 -4.73 11.47
CA ALA A 113 -2.05 -4.05 11.05
C ALA A 113 -0.98 -5.04 10.58
N TYR A 114 -0.85 -6.17 11.27
CA TYR A 114 0.09 -7.22 10.90
C TYR A 114 -0.24 -7.84 9.54
N ASP A 115 -1.51 -8.14 9.30
CA ASP A 115 -1.96 -8.71 8.02
C ASP A 115 -1.69 -7.71 6.88
N TYR A 116 -2.03 -6.43 7.07
CA TYR A 116 -1.79 -5.38 6.07
C TYR A 116 -0.29 -5.14 5.84
N PHE A 117 0.51 -5.09 6.90
CA PHE A 117 1.96 -4.93 6.84
C PHE A 117 2.63 -6.13 6.17
N SER A 118 2.16 -7.34 6.46
CA SER A 118 2.68 -8.57 5.84
C SER A 118 2.37 -8.60 4.35
N LEU A 119 1.16 -8.22 3.95
CA LEU A 119 0.80 -8.04 2.54
C LEU A 119 1.71 -7.00 1.88
N LYS A 120 1.90 -5.83 2.48
CA LYS A 120 2.74 -4.76 1.94
C LYS A 120 4.21 -5.17 1.83
N ASN A 121 4.76 -5.87 2.83
CA ASN A 121 6.14 -6.34 2.81
C ASN A 121 6.37 -7.53 1.86
N THR A 122 5.34 -8.29 1.55
CA THR A 122 5.37 -9.28 0.46
C THR A 122 5.53 -8.55 -0.88
N TYR A 123 5.07 -7.30 -0.99
CA TYR A 123 5.25 -6.46 -2.19
C TYR A 123 6.57 -5.67 -2.22
N ASP A 124 7.14 -5.27 -1.06
CA ASP A 124 8.30 -4.35 -1.02
C ASP A 124 9.67 -5.01 -0.80
N GLY A 125 9.78 -6.29 -0.46
CA GLY A 125 11.10 -6.82 -0.14
C GLY A 125 11.29 -8.32 -0.07
N LYS A 126 11.99 -8.89 -1.03
CA LYS A 126 12.81 -10.11 -1.05
C LYS A 126 12.16 -11.50 -1.03
N ASN A 127 10.82 -11.60 -0.95
CA ASN A 127 10.10 -12.76 -1.47
C ASN A 127 8.93 -12.22 -2.29
N GLN A 128 9.20 -11.61 -3.45
CA GLN A 128 8.20 -11.54 -4.49
C GLN A 128 7.83 -12.98 -4.76
N GLU A 129 6.65 -13.38 -4.34
CA GLU A 129 6.07 -14.57 -4.95
C GLU A 129 6.07 -14.29 -6.44
N ASP A 130 6.87 -15.04 -7.19
CA ASP A 130 7.00 -14.88 -8.64
C ASP A 130 5.68 -15.21 -9.36
N PHE A 131 4.57 -15.30 -8.62
CA PHE A 131 3.26 -15.71 -9.11
C PHE A 131 2.11 -15.09 -8.31
N PHE A 132 0.95 -15.09 -8.91
CA PHE A 132 -0.33 -14.78 -8.25
C PHE A 132 -1.41 -15.77 -8.69
N PHE A 133 -2.52 -15.82 -7.95
CA PHE A 133 -3.67 -16.65 -8.29
C PHE A 133 -4.83 -15.79 -8.79
N ILE A 134 -5.52 -16.26 -9.83
CA ILE A 134 -6.77 -15.66 -10.30
C ILE A 134 -7.85 -16.73 -10.44
N LYS A 135 -9.10 -16.32 -10.25
CA LYS A 135 -10.26 -17.17 -10.54
C LYS A 135 -10.66 -17.00 -12.00
N CYS A 136 -10.47 -18.03 -12.80
CA CYS A 136 -10.80 -18.05 -14.21
C CYS A 136 -11.58 -19.33 -14.55
N ASN A 137 -12.75 -19.19 -15.20
CA ASN A 137 -13.60 -20.36 -15.59
C ASN A 137 -13.86 -21.34 -14.46
N GLN A 138 -14.25 -20.84 -13.28
CA GLN A 138 -14.52 -21.63 -12.05
C GLN A 138 -13.29 -22.37 -11.48
N LYS A 139 -12.10 -22.14 -12.02
CA LYS A 139 -10.84 -22.69 -11.52
C LYS A 139 -9.96 -21.57 -10.95
N ILE A 140 -9.09 -21.94 -10.02
CA ILE A 140 -8.02 -21.08 -9.54
C ILE A 140 -6.77 -21.40 -10.36
N GLU A 141 -6.30 -20.42 -11.12
CA GLU A 141 -5.11 -20.53 -11.97
C GLU A 141 -3.94 -19.77 -11.34
N LYS A 142 -2.79 -20.44 -11.28
CA LYS A 142 -1.52 -19.84 -10.83
C LYS A 142 -0.80 -19.24 -12.03
N ILE A 143 -0.48 -17.94 -11.95
CA ILE A 143 0.21 -17.22 -13.02
C ILE A 143 1.53 -16.69 -12.48
N LYS A 144 2.64 -17.00 -13.15
CA LYS A 144 3.93 -16.38 -12.82
C LYS A 144 3.95 -14.94 -13.31
N ILE A 145 4.44 -14.03 -12.47
CA ILE A 145 4.56 -12.60 -12.82
C ILE A 145 5.45 -12.40 -14.06
N SER A 146 6.52 -13.20 -14.18
CA SER A 146 7.41 -13.19 -15.34
C SER A 146 6.75 -13.55 -16.66
N ASP A 147 5.67 -14.33 -16.62
CA ASP A 147 4.97 -14.79 -17.83
C ASP A 147 3.96 -13.76 -18.34
N VAL A 148 3.61 -12.76 -17.51
CA VAL A 148 2.64 -11.71 -17.87
C VAL A 148 3.28 -10.72 -18.83
N LEU A 149 2.71 -10.60 -20.03
CA LEU A 149 3.12 -9.61 -21.02
C LEU A 149 2.42 -8.27 -20.78
N TYR A 150 1.09 -8.30 -20.66
CA TYR A 150 0.27 -7.14 -20.35
C TYR A 150 -1.09 -7.55 -19.83
N ILE A 151 -1.79 -6.60 -19.22
CA ILE A 151 -3.16 -6.74 -18.74
C ILE A 151 -4.03 -5.73 -19.48
N GLU A 152 -5.13 -6.23 -20.04
CA GLU A 152 -6.12 -5.45 -20.74
C GLU A 152 -7.38 -5.30 -19.87
N GLY A 153 -7.77 -4.06 -19.61
CA GLY A 153 -8.99 -3.74 -18.88
C GLY A 153 -10.18 -3.64 -19.81
N MET A 154 -11.21 -4.39 -19.48
CA MET A 154 -12.54 -4.30 -20.07
C MET A 154 -13.53 -3.77 -19.02
N SER A 155 -14.77 -3.46 -19.40
CA SER A 155 -15.74 -2.80 -18.51
C SER A 155 -15.85 -3.44 -17.12
N ASN A 156 -16.05 -4.79 -17.05
CA ASN A 156 -16.30 -5.52 -15.80
C ASN A 156 -15.32 -6.68 -15.56
N TYR A 157 -14.31 -6.82 -16.40
CA TYR A 157 -13.33 -7.89 -16.30
C TYR A 157 -11.97 -7.43 -16.86
N ILE A 158 -10.96 -8.18 -16.56
CA ILE A 158 -9.63 -7.99 -17.13
C ILE A 158 -9.21 -9.24 -17.92
N ILE A 159 -8.32 -9.06 -18.87
CA ILE A 159 -7.64 -10.12 -19.59
C ILE A 159 -6.15 -10.04 -19.27
N VAL A 160 -5.64 -11.08 -18.63
CA VAL A 160 -4.19 -11.25 -18.42
C VAL A 160 -3.61 -11.97 -19.61
N HIS A 161 -2.77 -11.29 -20.38
CA HIS A 161 -2.08 -11.83 -21.54
C HIS A 161 -0.70 -12.35 -21.13
N THR A 162 -0.47 -13.63 -21.34
CA THR A 162 0.84 -14.27 -21.13
C THR A 162 1.41 -14.76 -22.47
N ALA A 163 2.66 -15.20 -22.46
CA ALA A 163 3.28 -15.78 -23.64
C ALA A 163 2.56 -17.05 -24.14
N GLN A 164 1.88 -17.77 -23.25
CA GLN A 164 1.25 -19.06 -23.56
C GLN A 164 -0.24 -18.96 -23.86
N LYS A 165 -1.00 -18.22 -23.02
CA LYS A 165 -2.46 -18.11 -23.12
C LYS A 165 -2.99 -16.82 -22.51
N LYS A 166 -4.28 -16.57 -22.71
CA LYS A 166 -5.02 -15.46 -22.12
C LYS A 166 -5.91 -15.96 -20.99
N TYR A 167 -6.00 -15.20 -19.92
CA TYR A 167 -6.87 -15.50 -18.78
C TYR A 167 -7.89 -14.37 -18.61
N ILE A 168 -9.18 -14.71 -18.56
CA ILE A 168 -10.25 -13.75 -18.34
C ILE A 168 -10.73 -13.89 -16.91
N THR A 169 -10.76 -12.80 -16.15
CA THR A 169 -11.20 -12.82 -14.77
C THR A 169 -11.99 -11.56 -14.40
N TYR A 170 -12.97 -11.71 -13.52
CA TYR A 170 -13.81 -10.62 -13.01
C TYR A 170 -13.07 -9.89 -11.89
N LEU A 171 -12.13 -9.04 -12.27
CA LEU A 171 -11.41 -8.13 -11.38
C LEU A 171 -11.47 -6.73 -11.96
N THR A 172 -11.40 -5.73 -11.09
CA THR A 172 -11.29 -4.35 -11.56
C THR A 172 -9.86 -4.05 -12.00
N PHE A 173 -9.71 -3.26 -13.05
CA PHE A 173 -8.40 -2.88 -13.55
C PHE A 173 -7.57 -2.16 -12.49
N LYS A 174 -8.19 -1.24 -11.74
CA LYS A 174 -7.57 -0.52 -10.63
C LYS A 174 -7.10 -1.47 -9.52
N GLY A 175 -7.93 -2.43 -9.10
CA GLY A 175 -7.56 -3.39 -8.06
C GLY A 175 -6.37 -4.27 -8.44
N VAL A 176 -6.23 -4.62 -9.72
CA VAL A 176 -5.07 -5.38 -10.21
C VAL A 176 -3.83 -4.50 -10.33
N GLU A 177 -3.97 -3.25 -10.78
CA GLU A 177 -2.88 -2.28 -10.83
C GLU A 177 -2.25 -2.03 -9.46
N GLU A 178 -3.08 -1.95 -8.40
CA GLU A 178 -2.63 -1.77 -7.02
C GLU A 178 -1.94 -3.01 -6.43
N GLN A 179 -2.30 -4.21 -6.90
CA GLN A 179 -1.76 -5.48 -6.39
C GLN A 179 -0.49 -5.93 -7.11
N LEU A 180 -0.22 -5.47 -8.31
CA LEU A 180 0.96 -5.88 -9.07
C LEU A 180 2.20 -5.04 -8.70
N PRO A 181 3.41 -5.64 -8.77
CA PRO A 181 4.64 -4.92 -8.47
C PRO A 181 4.85 -3.72 -9.40
N GLN A 182 4.73 -2.52 -8.85
CA GLN A 182 4.83 -1.27 -9.62
C GLN A 182 6.16 -1.08 -10.36
N HIS A 183 7.24 -1.72 -9.91
CA HIS A 183 8.54 -1.66 -10.60
C HIS A 183 8.62 -2.58 -11.82
N LEU A 184 7.74 -3.59 -11.92
CA LEU A 184 7.64 -4.51 -13.05
C LEU A 184 6.53 -4.15 -14.03
N PHE A 185 5.51 -3.42 -13.59
CA PHE A 185 4.38 -3.05 -14.43
C PHE A 185 4.24 -1.55 -14.55
N ILE A 186 3.80 -1.08 -15.72
CA ILE A 186 3.56 0.32 -16.00
C ILE A 186 2.24 0.49 -16.75
N ARG A 187 1.44 1.45 -16.29
CA ARG A 187 0.23 1.83 -17.00
C ARG A 187 0.56 2.69 -18.19
N ILE A 188 0.14 2.27 -19.39
CA ILE A 188 0.37 2.99 -20.64
C ILE A 188 -0.90 3.61 -21.21
N HIS A 189 -2.06 3.09 -20.78
CA HIS A 189 -3.37 3.53 -21.26
C HIS A 189 -4.43 3.31 -20.19
N LYS A 190 -5.61 3.95 -20.30
CA LYS A 190 -6.74 3.69 -19.40
C LYS A 190 -7.11 2.21 -19.27
N SER A 191 -6.81 1.41 -20.30
CA SER A 191 -7.13 -0.03 -20.40
C SER A 191 -5.91 -0.94 -20.53
N PHE A 192 -4.68 -0.43 -20.45
CA PHE A 192 -3.49 -1.27 -20.60
C PHE A 192 -2.46 -1.03 -19.52
N LEU A 193 -2.10 -2.11 -18.83
CA LEU A 193 -0.98 -2.22 -17.89
C LEU A 193 0.01 -3.22 -18.46
N ILE A 194 1.26 -2.83 -18.69
CA ILE A 194 2.25 -3.63 -19.41
C ILE A 194 3.40 -4.03 -18.47
N SER A 195 3.93 -5.24 -18.66
CA SER A 195 5.19 -5.66 -18.05
C SER A 195 6.35 -4.92 -18.69
N VAL A 196 7.17 -4.24 -17.89
CA VAL A 196 8.37 -3.52 -18.37
C VAL A 196 9.33 -4.48 -19.07
N ASN A 197 9.40 -5.72 -18.61
CA ASN A 197 10.27 -6.76 -19.19
C ASN A 197 9.79 -7.28 -20.55
N ALA A 198 8.51 -7.08 -20.88
CA ALA A 198 7.94 -7.49 -22.16
C ALA A 198 8.15 -6.43 -23.27
N ILE A 199 8.60 -5.22 -22.92
CA ILE A 199 8.83 -4.14 -23.88
C ILE A 199 10.04 -4.47 -24.75
N LYS A 200 9.84 -4.52 -26.06
CA LYS A 200 10.91 -4.63 -27.05
C LYS A 200 11.37 -3.26 -27.53
N THR A 201 10.42 -2.42 -27.90
CA THR A 201 10.69 -1.08 -28.43
C THR A 201 9.56 -0.13 -28.06
N ILE A 202 9.87 1.14 -27.94
CA ILE A 202 8.89 2.23 -27.88
C ILE A 202 9.09 3.07 -29.13
N ASP A 203 8.05 3.13 -29.97
CA ASP A 203 8.04 3.92 -31.17
C ASP A 203 6.90 4.96 -31.11
N GLY A 204 7.32 6.22 -30.98
CA GLY A 204 6.39 7.36 -30.92
C GLY A 204 5.38 7.27 -29.78
N SER A 205 4.17 6.83 -30.08
CA SER A 205 3.04 6.68 -29.16
C SER A 205 2.62 5.23 -28.93
N GLU A 206 3.47 4.28 -29.28
CA GLU A 206 3.18 2.86 -29.14
C GLU A 206 4.30 2.13 -28.40
N VAL A 207 3.92 1.12 -27.61
CA VAL A 207 4.84 0.12 -27.06
C VAL A 207 4.73 -1.13 -27.88
N VAL A 208 5.86 -1.56 -28.44
CA VAL A 208 5.97 -2.78 -29.26
C VAL A 208 6.40 -3.94 -28.36
N LEU A 209 5.61 -4.98 -28.36
CA LEU A 209 5.90 -6.28 -27.76
C LEU A 209 6.31 -7.29 -28.85
N GLU A 210 6.54 -8.53 -28.47
CA GLU A 210 6.93 -9.57 -29.42
C GLU A 210 5.85 -9.84 -30.48
N ASN A 211 4.57 -9.80 -30.09
CA ASN A 211 3.46 -10.21 -30.96
C ASN A 211 2.38 -9.12 -31.17
N CYS A 212 2.55 -7.94 -30.60
CA CYS A 212 1.58 -6.84 -30.75
C CYS A 212 2.19 -5.50 -30.41
N SER A 213 1.51 -4.42 -30.85
CA SER A 213 1.77 -3.04 -30.41
C SER A 213 0.58 -2.53 -29.61
N LEU A 214 0.85 -1.77 -28.56
CA LEU A 214 -0.16 -1.18 -27.67
C LEU A 214 0.01 0.33 -27.61
N PRO A 215 -1.09 1.12 -27.65
CA PRO A 215 -1.01 2.56 -27.67
C PRO A 215 -0.67 3.14 -26.28
N ILE A 216 0.18 4.16 -26.26
CA ILE A 216 0.44 4.99 -25.08
C ILE A 216 -0.50 6.19 -25.13
N SER A 217 -1.35 6.36 -24.12
CA SER A 217 -2.20 7.54 -24.06
C SER A 217 -1.40 8.80 -23.70
N LYS A 218 -1.88 9.96 -24.13
CA LYS A 218 -1.23 11.25 -23.83
C LYS A 218 -1.02 11.47 -22.32
N THR A 219 -1.98 11.04 -21.51
CA THR A 219 -1.96 11.19 -20.05
C THR A 219 -0.92 10.34 -19.34
N HIS A 220 -0.50 9.20 -19.92
CA HIS A 220 0.47 8.29 -19.30
C HIS A 220 1.87 8.40 -19.91
N ARG A 221 2.03 9.24 -20.94
CA ARG A 221 3.28 9.32 -21.71
C ARG A 221 4.47 9.76 -20.86
N GLU A 222 4.31 10.78 -20.07
CA GLU A 222 5.40 11.32 -19.21
C GLU A 222 5.86 10.29 -18.18
N GLU A 223 4.91 9.59 -17.54
CA GLU A 223 5.20 8.54 -16.57
C GLU A 223 5.95 7.36 -17.21
N VAL A 224 5.51 6.91 -18.40
CA VAL A 224 6.17 5.86 -19.17
C VAL A 224 7.62 6.21 -19.46
N PHE A 225 7.86 7.39 -20.02
CA PHE A 225 9.21 7.82 -20.36
C PHE A 225 10.10 8.06 -19.13
N SER A 226 9.56 8.61 -18.05
CA SER A 226 10.29 8.78 -16.79
C SER A 226 10.76 7.43 -16.22
N LYS A 227 9.88 6.44 -16.21
CA LYS A 227 10.17 5.10 -15.66
C LYS A 227 11.20 4.35 -16.49
N ILE A 228 11.17 4.53 -17.80
CA ILE A 228 12.10 3.88 -18.74
C ILE A 228 13.44 4.59 -18.77
N SER A 229 13.45 5.93 -18.74
CA SER A 229 14.69 6.72 -18.74
C SER A 229 15.60 6.41 -17.55
N ASN A 230 15.04 5.99 -16.41
CA ASN A 230 15.81 5.51 -15.26
C ASN A 230 16.56 4.18 -15.53
N LYS A 231 16.18 3.44 -16.57
CA LYS A 231 16.84 2.20 -17.02
C LYS A 231 17.66 2.39 -18.31
N MET A 232 17.64 3.58 -18.91
CA MET A 232 18.47 3.87 -20.09
C MET A 232 19.93 4.07 -19.70
N LEU A 233 20.81 3.44 -20.45
CA LEU A 233 22.25 3.72 -20.33
C LEU A 233 22.49 5.15 -20.80
N LYS A 234 23.05 6.00 -19.91
CA LYS A 234 23.46 7.37 -20.26
C LYS A 234 24.84 7.31 -20.90
N ARG A 235 25.00 8.09 -21.96
CA ARG A 235 26.32 8.35 -22.56
C ARG A 235 27.19 9.16 -21.61
#